data_d18c825c43ec81c4d464aefa70afc9de
#
_entry.id   d18c825c43ec81c4d464aefa70afc9de
#
_cell.length_a   1.000
_cell.length_b   1.000
_cell.length_c   1.000
_cell.angle_alpha   90.00
_cell.angle_beta   90.00
_cell.angle_gamma   90.00
#
_symmetry.space_group_name_H-M   'P 1'
#
loop_
_entity.id
_entity.type
_entity.pdbx_description
1 polymer ?
#
loop_
_entity_poly.entity_id
_entity_poly.type
_entity_poly.pdbx_seq_one_letter_code
_entity_poly.pdbx_strand_id
1 'polypeptide(L)'
;MKRKGVVDAIVVANKAGLSTYKAKVFIDCTGDGDLAAWAGADFVMGDESGSVQEGTLCFTLSNVDPYEFSLIGNVHTNRTNSPIHSIYGNPKYPLVKDKHMNDKLIGPGFLGFNAGHVTVDSTDPASLTEAMMKGRKLARQLHEGLVEFEPKSFGASFLASTANLMGIRESRRIKCDYTFTLEDWLARKEFEDGIGRNCYYIDVHKQDATCILAIRKENLMESPLVV
;
A
#
# COMPACT_ATOMS: atom_id res chain seq x y z
N MET A 1 32.29 12.60 8.72
CA MET A 1 32.85 11.25 8.51
C MET A 1 31.85 10.23 9.03
N LYS A 2 31.32 9.35 8.18
CA LYS A 2 30.43 8.27 8.64
C LYS A 2 31.29 7.19 9.29
N ARG A 3 31.18 6.98 10.60
CA ARG A 3 31.61 5.73 11.23
C ARG A 3 30.52 4.70 10.93
N LYS A 4 30.86 3.63 10.22
CA LYS A 4 29.92 2.56 9.89
C LYS A 4 29.29 2.04 11.19
N GLY A 5 27.96 2.03 11.25
CA GLY A 5 27.18 1.51 12.39
C GLY A 5 26.98 2.46 13.58
N VAL A 6 27.35 3.75 13.46
CA VAL A 6 27.14 4.73 14.54
C VAL A 6 26.39 5.94 14.00
N VAL A 7 25.28 6.28 14.65
CA VAL A 7 24.52 7.50 14.40
C VAL A 7 24.86 8.54 15.47
N ASP A 8 25.60 9.58 15.08
CA ASP A 8 25.95 10.68 16.00
C ASP A 8 24.84 11.74 16.09
N ALA A 9 24.13 11.97 14.99
CA ALA A 9 23.08 12.98 14.90
C ALA A 9 22.21 12.75 13.64
N ILE A 10 21.00 13.28 13.69
CA ILE A 10 20.08 13.41 12.56
C ILE A 10 20.03 14.88 12.13
N VAL A 11 20.20 15.15 10.86
CA VAL A 11 20.04 16.48 10.26
C VAL A 11 18.69 16.54 9.56
N VAL A 12 17.86 17.50 9.92
CA VAL A 12 16.50 17.67 9.41
C VAL A 12 16.39 19.03 8.72
N ALA A 13 15.85 19.05 7.51
CA ALA A 13 15.45 20.27 6.81
C ALA A 13 14.02 20.65 7.22
N ASN A 14 13.82 21.87 7.69
CA ASN A 14 12.52 22.42 8.05
C ASN A 14 12.44 23.92 7.70
N LYS A 15 11.35 24.60 8.07
CA LYS A 15 11.16 26.03 7.75
C LYS A 15 12.20 26.95 8.40
N ALA A 16 12.88 26.51 9.48
CA ALA A 16 13.97 27.25 10.10
C ALA A 16 15.35 26.95 9.47
N GLY A 17 15.38 26.15 8.41
CA GLY A 17 16.61 25.70 7.74
C GLY A 17 17.02 24.29 8.19
N LEU A 18 18.31 24.03 8.29
CA LEU A 18 18.84 22.76 8.76
C LEU A 18 18.99 22.74 10.27
N SER A 19 18.40 21.76 10.89
CA SER A 19 18.48 21.51 12.34
C SER A 19 19.14 20.18 12.62
N THR A 20 19.96 20.11 13.66
CA THR A 20 20.65 18.87 14.07
C THR A 20 20.12 18.38 15.39
N TYR A 21 19.71 17.12 15.45
CA TYR A 21 19.26 16.44 16.67
C TYR A 21 20.28 15.39 17.09
N LYS A 22 20.70 15.45 18.34
CA LYS A 22 21.58 14.46 18.99
C LYS A 22 20.82 13.70 20.05
N ALA A 23 21.06 12.40 20.16
CA ALA A 23 20.46 11.55 21.17
C ALA A 23 21.45 10.49 21.62
N LYS A 24 21.17 9.87 22.77
CA LYS A 24 21.94 8.71 23.27
C LYS A 24 21.57 7.43 22.51
N VAL A 25 20.32 7.35 22.06
CA VAL A 25 19.75 6.20 21.32
C VAL A 25 18.91 6.74 20.18
N PHE A 26 18.99 6.12 19.02
CA PHE A 26 18.17 6.38 17.87
C PHE A 26 17.37 5.12 17.55
N ILE A 27 16.06 5.27 17.33
CA ILE A 27 15.15 4.20 16.94
C ILE A 27 14.57 4.56 15.57
N ASP A 28 14.83 3.71 14.57
CA ASP A 28 14.28 3.89 13.23
C ASP A 28 12.89 3.26 13.14
N CYS A 29 11.86 4.11 13.11
CA CYS A 29 10.47 3.74 12.88
C CYS A 29 9.96 4.25 11.53
N THR A 30 10.85 4.55 10.58
CA THR A 30 10.47 4.93 9.21
C THR A 30 9.95 3.72 8.44
N GLY A 31 9.10 3.97 7.44
CA GLY A 31 8.54 2.89 6.61
C GLY A 31 9.58 2.17 5.76
N ASP A 32 10.67 2.86 5.41
CA ASP A 32 11.69 2.39 4.46
C ASP A 32 13.04 2.05 5.13
N GLY A 33 13.15 2.17 6.46
CA GLY A 33 14.39 1.93 7.21
C GLY A 33 15.52 2.87 6.79
N ASP A 34 15.20 4.14 6.48
CA ASP A 34 16.15 5.10 5.92
C ASP A 34 17.34 5.36 6.84
N LEU A 35 17.08 5.60 8.12
CA LEU A 35 18.12 5.89 9.08
C LEU A 35 19.07 4.71 9.25
N ALA A 36 18.56 3.50 9.36
CA ALA A 36 19.34 2.27 9.48
C ALA A 36 20.18 2.05 8.23
N ALA A 37 19.60 2.17 7.04
CA ALA A 37 20.33 2.04 5.76
C ALA A 37 21.40 3.10 5.61
N TRP A 38 21.13 4.35 5.94
CA TRP A 38 22.12 5.43 5.89
C TRP A 38 23.23 5.27 6.94
N ALA A 39 22.93 4.65 8.07
CA ALA A 39 23.93 4.28 9.08
C ALA A 39 24.81 3.12 8.63
N GLY A 40 24.43 2.40 7.57
CA GLY A 40 25.21 1.31 6.97
C GLY A 40 24.75 -0.08 7.41
N ALA A 41 23.53 -0.22 7.91
CA ALA A 41 22.91 -1.52 8.12
C ALA A 41 22.69 -2.23 6.78
N ASP A 42 22.92 -3.52 6.76
CA ASP A 42 22.62 -4.36 5.60
C ASP A 42 21.10 -4.54 5.45
N PHE A 43 20.63 -4.59 4.22
CA PHE A 43 19.22 -4.82 3.93
C PHE A 43 19.06 -5.65 2.65
N VAL A 44 17.86 -6.18 2.45
CA VAL A 44 17.37 -6.73 1.18
C VAL A 44 16.18 -5.92 0.71
N MET A 45 15.91 -5.91 -0.59
CA MET A 45 14.80 -5.19 -1.20
C MET A 45 14.22 -6.03 -2.32
N GLY A 46 12.87 -6.19 -2.27
CA GLY A 46 12.17 -7.02 -3.24
C GLY A 46 12.43 -8.53 -3.08
N ASP A 47 12.04 -9.26 -4.11
CA ASP A 47 12.31 -10.69 -4.26
C ASP A 47 13.69 -10.95 -4.88
N GLU A 48 13.95 -12.19 -5.33
CA GLU A 48 15.21 -12.58 -5.97
C GLU A 48 15.51 -11.79 -7.26
N SER A 49 14.49 -11.25 -7.93
CA SER A 49 14.62 -10.37 -9.09
C SER A 49 14.81 -8.90 -8.72
N GLY A 50 14.72 -8.55 -7.45
CA GLY A 50 14.71 -7.17 -6.95
C GLY A 50 13.34 -6.48 -7.07
N SER A 51 12.28 -7.20 -7.43
CA SER A 51 10.93 -6.65 -7.55
C SER A 51 10.27 -6.51 -6.18
N VAL A 52 9.84 -5.30 -5.86
CA VAL A 52 9.03 -5.00 -4.66
C VAL A 52 7.53 -5.08 -4.97
N GLN A 53 6.71 -5.22 -3.95
CA GLN A 53 5.26 -5.15 -4.11
C GLN A 53 4.84 -3.78 -4.62
N GLU A 54 3.90 -3.75 -5.56
CA GLU A 54 3.41 -2.51 -6.15
C GLU A 54 2.64 -1.65 -5.15
N GLY A 55 2.82 -0.34 -5.25
CA GLY A 55 2.11 0.64 -4.45
C GLY A 55 0.71 0.93 -4.99
N THR A 56 -0.11 1.59 -4.17
CA THR A 56 -1.45 2.06 -4.56
C THR A 56 -1.63 3.52 -4.16
N LEU A 57 -2.10 4.35 -5.09
CA LEU A 57 -2.56 5.69 -4.75
C LEU A 57 -4.07 5.66 -4.53
N CYS A 58 -4.49 5.60 -3.27
CA CYS A 58 -5.90 5.65 -2.91
C CYS A 58 -6.57 6.94 -3.40
N PHE A 59 -7.85 6.88 -3.69
CA PHE A 59 -8.63 8.04 -4.12
C PHE A 59 -10.05 8.00 -3.55
N THR A 60 -10.74 9.11 -3.65
CA THR A 60 -12.14 9.22 -3.22
C THR A 60 -13.00 9.78 -4.34
N LEU A 61 -14.20 9.21 -4.46
CA LEU A 61 -15.27 9.72 -5.30
C LEU A 61 -16.36 10.34 -4.42
N SER A 62 -16.95 11.43 -4.89
CA SER A 62 -18.10 12.06 -4.30
C SER A 62 -19.26 12.11 -5.26
N ASN A 63 -20.46 12.35 -4.74
CA ASN A 63 -21.70 12.37 -5.49
C ASN A 63 -22.04 11.04 -6.20
N VAL A 64 -21.65 9.94 -5.58
CA VAL A 64 -22.11 8.59 -5.96
C VAL A 64 -23.57 8.46 -5.49
N ASP A 65 -24.44 7.92 -6.35
CA ASP A 65 -25.83 7.68 -5.95
C ASP A 65 -25.90 6.62 -4.84
N PRO A 66 -26.29 6.99 -3.61
CA PRO A 66 -26.24 6.06 -2.48
C PRO A 66 -27.28 4.95 -2.57
N TYR A 67 -28.42 5.19 -3.21
CA TYR A 67 -29.46 4.19 -3.39
C TYR A 67 -29.02 3.15 -4.43
N GLU A 68 -28.66 3.58 -5.63
CA GLU A 68 -28.19 2.70 -6.69
C GLU A 68 -26.93 1.91 -6.25
N PHE A 69 -26.00 2.59 -5.54
CA PHE A 69 -24.82 1.91 -4.98
C PHE A 69 -25.21 0.85 -3.93
N SER A 70 -26.23 1.10 -3.10
CA SER A 70 -26.70 0.12 -2.12
C SER A 70 -27.25 -1.15 -2.75
N LEU A 71 -27.81 -1.07 -3.96
CA LEU A 71 -28.34 -2.21 -4.70
C LEU A 71 -27.21 -3.12 -5.23
N ILE A 72 -26.07 -2.53 -5.54
CA ILE A 72 -24.89 -3.29 -6.01
C ILE A 72 -23.96 -3.71 -4.86
N GLY A 73 -23.98 -3.00 -3.74
CA GLY A 73 -23.28 -3.30 -2.50
C GLY A 73 -21.79 -2.97 -2.50
N ASN A 74 -21.07 -3.28 -3.57
CA ASN A 74 -19.64 -2.97 -3.77
C ASN A 74 -19.23 -3.16 -5.23
N VAL A 75 -18.03 -2.68 -5.56
CA VAL A 75 -17.42 -2.88 -6.89
C VAL A 75 -16.13 -3.71 -6.82
N HIS A 76 -15.97 -4.52 -5.79
CA HIS A 76 -14.80 -5.37 -5.60
C HIS A 76 -14.61 -6.37 -6.74
N THR A 77 -13.36 -6.70 -7.01
CA THR A 77 -12.93 -7.70 -7.99
C THR A 77 -13.60 -9.06 -7.85
N ASN A 78 -13.90 -9.49 -6.61
CA ASN A 78 -14.54 -10.78 -6.33
C ASN A 78 -16.02 -10.83 -6.69
N ARG A 79 -16.64 -9.70 -7.03
CA ARG A 79 -18.02 -9.64 -7.48
C ARG A 79 -18.07 -9.94 -8.98
N THR A 80 -18.88 -10.93 -9.39
CA THR A 80 -18.99 -11.41 -10.78
C THR A 80 -19.30 -10.28 -11.78
N ASN A 81 -20.17 -9.34 -11.39
CA ASN A 81 -20.60 -8.23 -12.24
C ASN A 81 -19.89 -6.92 -11.87
N SER A 82 -18.70 -6.98 -11.28
CA SER A 82 -17.94 -5.77 -10.98
C SER A 82 -17.53 -5.06 -12.28
N PRO A 83 -17.70 -3.73 -12.36
CA PRO A 83 -17.30 -2.94 -13.52
C PRO A 83 -15.80 -3.07 -13.83
N ILE A 84 -14.96 -3.42 -12.86
CA ILE A 84 -13.52 -3.63 -13.09
C ILE A 84 -13.25 -4.69 -14.15
N HIS A 85 -14.12 -5.69 -14.31
CA HIS A 85 -13.93 -6.74 -15.33
C HIS A 85 -14.09 -6.20 -16.75
N SER A 86 -14.84 -5.11 -16.95
CA SER A 86 -15.01 -4.43 -18.24
C SER A 86 -14.00 -3.31 -18.45
N ILE A 87 -13.46 -2.75 -17.37
CA ILE A 87 -12.44 -1.70 -17.38
C ILE A 87 -11.05 -2.31 -17.68
N TYR A 88 -10.72 -3.43 -17.01
CA TYR A 88 -9.45 -4.12 -17.17
C TYR A 88 -9.29 -4.66 -18.61
N GLY A 89 -8.15 -4.35 -19.22
CA GLY A 89 -7.86 -4.76 -20.59
C GLY A 89 -8.57 -3.95 -21.68
N ASN A 90 -9.40 -2.98 -21.31
CA ASN A 90 -10.05 -2.09 -22.25
C ASN A 90 -9.04 -1.05 -22.80
N PRO A 91 -8.86 -0.91 -24.11
CA PRO A 91 -7.91 0.04 -24.70
C PRO A 91 -8.15 1.51 -24.31
N LYS A 92 -9.37 1.85 -23.90
CA LYS A 92 -9.73 3.19 -23.43
C LYS A 92 -9.08 3.52 -22.08
N TYR A 93 -8.74 2.49 -21.28
CA TYR A 93 -8.17 2.61 -19.93
C TYR A 93 -6.80 1.94 -19.82
N PRO A 94 -5.79 2.37 -20.59
CA PRO A 94 -4.53 1.67 -20.75
C PRO A 94 -3.66 1.60 -19.48
N LEU A 95 -3.95 2.41 -18.47
CA LEU A 95 -3.25 2.37 -17.19
C LEU A 95 -3.81 1.33 -16.21
N VAL A 96 -5.02 0.80 -16.47
CA VAL A 96 -5.62 -0.23 -15.63
C VAL A 96 -5.05 -1.58 -16.04
N LYS A 97 -3.99 -2.02 -15.33
CA LYS A 97 -3.20 -3.22 -15.64
C LYS A 97 -3.61 -4.45 -14.85
N ASP A 98 -4.45 -4.28 -13.85
CA ASP A 98 -4.94 -5.34 -12.97
C ASP A 98 -6.39 -5.08 -12.56
N LYS A 99 -6.98 -6.03 -11.84
CA LYS A 99 -8.37 -5.95 -11.37
C LYS A 99 -8.47 -5.56 -9.89
N HIS A 100 -7.38 -5.08 -9.28
CA HIS A 100 -7.42 -4.67 -7.88
C HIS A 100 -8.36 -3.47 -7.71
N MET A 101 -9.48 -3.72 -7.05
CA MET A 101 -10.49 -2.71 -6.75
C MET A 101 -11.19 -3.08 -5.44
N ASN A 102 -10.91 -2.29 -4.41
CA ASN A 102 -11.60 -2.33 -3.13
C ASN A 102 -12.19 -0.95 -2.87
N ASP A 103 -13.47 -0.92 -2.54
CA ASP A 103 -14.18 0.29 -2.17
C ASP A 103 -14.63 0.25 -0.71
N LYS A 104 -14.79 1.41 -0.12
CA LYS A 104 -15.35 1.59 1.21
C LYS A 104 -16.24 2.82 1.24
N LEU A 105 -17.50 2.62 1.67
CA LEU A 105 -18.39 3.74 1.95
C LEU A 105 -17.85 4.52 3.16
N ILE A 106 -17.53 5.79 2.94
CA ILE A 106 -17.03 6.71 3.97
C ILE A 106 -18.17 7.56 4.54
N GLY A 107 -19.14 7.86 3.71
CA GLY A 107 -20.35 8.64 4.05
C GLY A 107 -21.35 8.62 2.90
N PRO A 108 -22.55 9.20 3.07
CA PRO A 108 -23.56 9.22 2.02
C PRO A 108 -23.01 9.81 0.72
N GLY A 109 -22.98 9.01 -0.35
CA GLY A 109 -22.45 9.40 -1.65
C GLY A 109 -20.92 9.61 -1.70
N PHE A 110 -20.19 9.17 -0.67
CA PHE A 110 -18.72 9.33 -0.57
C PHE A 110 -18.03 7.98 -0.45
N LEU A 111 -17.29 7.59 -1.46
CA LEU A 111 -16.55 6.32 -1.50
C LEU A 111 -15.05 6.53 -1.54
N GLY A 112 -14.34 5.79 -0.69
CA GLY A 112 -12.88 5.65 -0.77
C GLY A 112 -12.50 4.39 -1.53
N PHE A 113 -11.42 4.47 -2.30
CA PHE A 113 -10.90 3.38 -3.13
C PHE A 113 -9.46 3.07 -2.79
N ASN A 114 -9.19 1.79 -2.56
CA ASN A 114 -7.86 1.18 -2.65
C ASN A 114 -7.88 0.33 -3.94
N ALA A 115 -7.45 0.92 -5.05
CA ALA A 115 -7.64 0.35 -6.37
C ALA A 115 -6.50 0.69 -7.32
N GLY A 116 -6.19 -0.30 -8.17
CA GLY A 116 -5.07 -0.26 -9.11
C GLY A 116 -3.71 -0.34 -8.43
N HIS A 117 -2.71 -0.72 -9.20
CA HIS A 117 -1.34 -0.82 -8.73
C HIS A 117 -0.40 0.05 -9.58
N VAL A 118 0.65 0.53 -8.94
CA VAL A 118 1.70 1.34 -9.58
C VAL A 118 3.05 0.85 -9.09
N THR A 119 3.90 0.46 -10.01
CA THR A 119 5.31 0.13 -9.71
C THR A 119 6.02 1.36 -9.17
N VAL A 120 6.69 1.24 -8.05
CA VAL A 120 7.38 2.33 -7.38
C VAL A 120 8.55 1.83 -6.54
N ASP A 121 9.68 2.50 -6.65
CA ASP A 121 10.77 2.46 -5.67
C ASP A 121 10.61 3.64 -4.72
N SER A 122 10.18 3.37 -3.48
CA SER A 122 9.96 4.43 -2.47
C SER A 122 11.25 5.05 -1.98
N THR A 123 12.39 4.42 -2.25
CA THR A 123 13.72 4.91 -1.86
C THR A 123 14.33 5.86 -2.87
N ASP A 124 13.71 5.97 -4.06
CA ASP A 124 14.07 6.94 -5.12
C ASP A 124 13.00 8.04 -5.23
N PRO A 125 13.32 9.31 -4.91
CA PRO A 125 12.38 10.42 -5.03
C PRO A 125 11.82 10.65 -6.44
N ALA A 126 12.60 10.34 -7.49
CA ALA A 126 12.14 10.47 -8.87
C ALA A 126 11.08 9.40 -9.19
N SER A 127 11.34 8.15 -8.84
CA SER A 127 10.39 7.05 -8.96
C SER A 127 9.09 7.35 -8.19
N LEU A 128 9.19 7.84 -6.95
CA LEU A 128 8.03 8.21 -6.14
C LEU A 128 7.20 9.32 -6.81
N THR A 129 7.86 10.33 -7.38
CA THR A 129 7.19 11.43 -8.10
C THR A 129 6.44 10.91 -9.33
N GLU A 130 7.09 10.06 -10.12
CA GLU A 130 6.48 9.43 -11.29
C GLU A 130 5.27 8.56 -10.91
N ALA A 131 5.42 7.75 -9.87
CA ALA A 131 4.35 6.90 -9.35
C ALA A 131 3.14 7.72 -8.87
N MET A 132 3.35 8.84 -8.19
CA MET A 132 2.29 9.76 -7.78
C MET A 132 1.55 10.35 -8.98
N MET A 133 2.26 10.76 -10.04
CA MET A 133 1.64 11.28 -11.27
C MET A 133 0.85 10.20 -12.00
N LYS A 134 1.42 8.99 -12.12
CA LYS A 134 0.77 7.83 -12.75
C LYS A 134 -0.45 7.39 -11.96
N GLY A 135 -0.36 7.35 -10.63
CA GLY A 135 -1.48 7.01 -9.75
C GLY A 135 -2.67 7.95 -9.91
N ARG A 136 -2.44 9.26 -10.04
CA ARG A 136 -3.53 10.24 -10.31
C ARG A 136 -4.21 9.99 -11.66
N LYS A 137 -3.43 9.67 -12.70
CA LYS A 137 -3.98 9.32 -14.02
C LYS A 137 -4.76 8.02 -13.96
N LEU A 138 -4.26 7.03 -13.23
CA LEU A 138 -4.93 5.74 -13.01
C LEU A 138 -6.26 5.92 -12.28
N ALA A 139 -6.29 6.69 -11.17
CA ALA A 139 -7.51 7.00 -10.45
C ALA A 139 -8.58 7.64 -11.35
N ARG A 140 -8.16 8.55 -12.24
CA ARG A 140 -9.05 9.15 -13.24
C ARG A 140 -9.60 8.11 -14.22
N GLN A 141 -8.77 7.22 -14.76
CA GLN A 141 -9.22 6.17 -15.68
C GLN A 141 -10.17 5.18 -14.99
N LEU A 142 -9.91 4.81 -13.73
CA LEU A 142 -10.82 3.97 -12.94
C LEU A 142 -12.16 4.66 -12.74
N HIS A 143 -12.18 5.95 -12.40
CA HIS A 143 -13.42 6.72 -12.28
C HIS A 143 -14.18 6.79 -13.60
N GLU A 144 -13.50 7.14 -14.71
CA GLU A 144 -14.13 7.19 -16.05
C GLU A 144 -14.74 5.84 -16.44
N GLY A 145 -14.05 4.74 -16.11
CA GLY A 145 -14.57 3.38 -16.32
C GLY A 145 -15.77 3.05 -15.43
N LEU A 146 -15.77 3.46 -14.17
CA LEU A 146 -16.92 3.30 -13.28
C LEU A 146 -18.15 4.05 -13.81
N VAL A 147 -17.98 5.27 -14.30
CA VAL A 147 -19.05 6.06 -14.94
C VAL A 147 -19.59 5.35 -16.18
N GLU A 148 -18.73 4.75 -17.00
CA GLU A 148 -19.13 4.07 -18.23
C GLU A 148 -19.87 2.74 -17.97
N PHE A 149 -19.37 1.92 -17.04
CA PHE A 149 -19.86 0.55 -16.86
C PHE A 149 -20.84 0.40 -15.67
N GLU A 150 -20.96 1.41 -14.82
CA GLU A 150 -21.94 1.46 -13.72
C GLU A 150 -22.56 2.88 -13.60
N PRO A 151 -23.17 3.38 -14.69
CA PRO A 151 -23.64 4.77 -14.77
C PRO A 151 -24.74 5.13 -13.77
N LYS A 152 -25.52 4.16 -13.31
CA LYS A 152 -26.57 4.42 -12.32
C LYS A 152 -25.97 4.91 -11.00
N SER A 153 -24.94 4.23 -10.51
CA SER A 153 -24.27 4.58 -9.27
C SER A 153 -23.29 5.74 -9.44
N PHE A 154 -22.55 5.77 -10.56
CA PHE A 154 -21.39 6.67 -10.72
C PHE A 154 -21.57 7.78 -11.75
N GLY A 155 -22.67 7.82 -12.52
CA GLY A 155 -22.86 8.76 -13.63
C GLY A 155 -22.77 10.24 -13.25
N ALA A 156 -23.13 10.59 -12.02
CA ALA A 156 -23.05 11.97 -11.50
C ALA A 156 -21.82 12.16 -10.58
N SER A 157 -21.03 11.11 -10.35
CA SER A 157 -19.89 11.16 -9.44
C SER A 157 -18.71 11.94 -10.03
N PHE A 158 -17.84 12.40 -9.15
CA PHE A 158 -16.59 13.04 -9.54
C PHE A 158 -15.43 12.63 -8.63
N LEU A 159 -14.22 12.69 -9.16
CA LEU A 159 -12.99 12.44 -8.38
C LEU A 159 -12.77 13.60 -7.40
N ALA A 160 -13.09 13.38 -6.14
CA ALA A 160 -13.00 14.39 -5.09
C ALA A 160 -11.55 14.62 -4.66
N SER A 161 -10.78 13.54 -4.49
CA SER A 161 -9.37 13.64 -4.13
C SER A 161 -8.59 12.37 -4.48
N THR A 162 -7.27 12.51 -4.56
CA THR A 162 -6.32 11.40 -4.48
C THR A 162 -5.50 11.54 -3.20
N ALA A 163 -4.98 10.43 -2.68
CA ALA A 163 -4.14 10.46 -1.49
C ALA A 163 -2.93 11.40 -1.67
N ASN A 164 -2.48 11.98 -0.57
CA ASN A 164 -1.30 12.85 -0.55
C ASN A 164 0.01 12.08 -0.62
N LEU A 165 -0.02 10.79 -0.23
CA LEU A 165 1.12 9.89 -0.22
C LEU A 165 0.78 8.61 -0.97
N MET A 166 1.77 8.03 -1.64
CA MET A 166 1.68 6.68 -2.21
C MET A 166 1.59 5.67 -1.06
N GLY A 167 0.66 4.74 -1.16
CA GLY A 167 0.60 3.57 -0.28
C GLY A 167 1.69 2.57 -0.67
N ILE A 168 2.84 2.68 -0.03
CA ILE A 168 3.97 1.76 -0.22
C ILE A 168 3.71 0.49 0.59
N ARG A 169 3.89 -0.67 -0.04
CA ARG A 169 3.66 -1.97 0.59
C ARG A 169 4.95 -2.63 1.02
N GLU A 170 6.02 -2.40 0.28
CA GLU A 170 7.32 -3.01 0.50
C GLU A 170 8.43 -2.07 0.06
N SER A 171 9.53 -2.07 0.83
CA SER A 171 10.76 -1.42 0.47
C SER A 171 11.94 -2.18 1.08
N ARG A 172 12.85 -1.52 1.78
CA ARG A 172 13.98 -2.18 2.44
C ARG A 172 13.52 -3.05 3.61
N ARG A 173 14.03 -4.26 3.67
CA ARG A 173 13.97 -5.13 4.85
C ARG A 173 15.37 -5.17 5.45
N ILE A 174 15.54 -4.49 6.59
CA ILE A 174 16.81 -4.44 7.32
C ILE A 174 17.15 -5.86 7.82
N LYS A 175 18.40 -6.29 7.62
CA LYS A 175 18.89 -7.57 8.16
C LYS A 175 19.10 -7.41 9.67
N CYS A 176 18.22 -8.06 10.42
CA CYS A 176 18.26 -8.10 11.89
C CYS A 176 18.89 -9.42 12.35
N ASP A 177 19.14 -9.55 13.66
CA ASP A 177 19.66 -10.78 14.27
C ASP A 177 18.67 -11.95 14.12
N TYR A 178 17.38 -11.64 14.05
CA TYR A 178 16.32 -12.59 13.78
C TYR A 178 15.44 -12.10 12.63
N THR A 179 15.06 -13.04 11.75
CA THR A 179 14.07 -12.78 10.67
C THR A 179 12.81 -13.59 10.96
N PHE A 180 11.69 -12.90 11.16
CA PHE A 180 10.39 -13.50 11.33
C PHE A 180 9.95 -14.23 10.05
N THR A 181 9.63 -15.52 10.15
CA THR A 181 9.35 -16.39 9.00
C THR A 181 7.85 -16.71 8.87
N LEU A 182 7.47 -17.29 7.73
CA LEU A 182 6.12 -17.81 7.52
C LEU A 182 5.78 -18.90 8.54
N GLU A 183 6.75 -19.76 8.87
CA GLU A 183 6.60 -20.83 9.86
C GLU A 183 6.34 -20.27 11.26
N ASP A 184 7.04 -19.20 11.65
CA ASP A 184 6.80 -18.51 12.91
C ASP A 184 5.38 -17.93 12.97
N TRP A 185 4.92 -17.34 11.84
CA TRP A 185 3.56 -16.79 11.74
C TRP A 185 2.51 -17.89 11.84
N LEU A 186 2.69 -19.01 11.14
CA LEU A 186 1.77 -20.16 11.20
C LEU A 186 1.75 -20.81 12.58
N ALA A 187 2.93 -20.92 13.24
CA ALA A 187 3.08 -21.47 14.58
C ALA A 187 2.60 -20.51 15.68
N ARG A 188 2.28 -19.24 15.33
CA ARG A 188 1.96 -18.18 16.32
C ARG A 188 3.04 -18.07 17.40
N LYS A 189 4.30 -18.05 16.94
CA LYS A 189 5.46 -18.02 17.82
C LYS A 189 5.44 -16.81 18.76
N GLU A 190 5.65 -17.08 20.03
CA GLU A 190 5.82 -16.06 21.05
C GLU A 190 7.32 -15.79 21.29
N PHE A 191 7.64 -14.55 21.61
CA PHE A 191 9.00 -14.10 21.92
C PHE A 191 9.03 -13.51 23.32
N GLU A 192 10.06 -13.84 24.10
CA GLU A 192 10.23 -13.32 25.49
C GLU A 192 10.37 -11.79 25.53
N ASP A 193 10.96 -11.22 24.48
CA ASP A 193 11.18 -9.78 24.28
C ASP A 193 10.14 -9.12 23.37
N GLY A 194 9.00 -9.78 23.15
CA GLY A 194 7.93 -9.29 22.30
C GLY A 194 7.37 -7.95 22.73
N ILE A 195 7.34 -6.95 21.83
CA ILE A 195 6.88 -5.58 22.08
C ILE A 195 5.49 -5.29 21.53
N GLY A 196 4.91 -6.19 20.74
CA GLY A 196 3.61 -5.99 20.10
C GLY A 196 2.96 -7.28 19.70
N ARG A 197 1.72 -7.19 19.20
CA ARG A 197 0.96 -8.32 18.68
C ARG A 197 0.43 -7.99 17.29
N ASN A 198 0.53 -8.95 16.37
CA ASN A 198 -0.01 -8.84 15.03
C ASN A 198 -1.09 -9.90 14.79
N CYS A 199 -2.27 -9.47 14.32
CA CYS A 199 -3.36 -10.35 13.91
C CYS A 199 -3.75 -10.17 12.44
N TYR A 200 -2.94 -9.46 11.65
CA TYR A 200 -3.21 -9.24 10.25
C TYR A 200 -2.85 -10.50 9.44
N TYR A 201 -3.64 -10.79 8.42
CA TYR A 201 -3.36 -11.91 7.51
C TYR A 201 -2.17 -11.60 6.59
N ILE A 202 -1.58 -12.65 6.01
CA ILE A 202 -0.52 -12.49 5.01
C ILE A 202 -1.17 -12.05 3.69
N ASP A 203 -0.74 -10.88 3.21
CA ASP A 203 -1.26 -10.23 2.01
C ASP A 203 -0.07 -9.82 1.12
N VAL A 204 0.11 -10.53 0.01
CA VAL A 204 1.23 -10.30 -0.91
C VAL A 204 0.69 -9.90 -2.27
N HIS A 205 1.04 -8.71 -2.72
CA HIS A 205 0.70 -8.17 -4.04
C HIS A 205 1.90 -8.28 -4.98
N LYS A 206 1.90 -9.27 -5.88
CA LYS A 206 2.94 -9.43 -6.91
C LYS A 206 2.59 -8.66 -8.18
N GLN A 207 3.63 -8.28 -8.96
CA GLN A 207 3.50 -7.59 -10.25
C GLN A 207 2.69 -8.40 -11.28
N ASP A 208 2.76 -9.73 -11.22
CA ASP A 208 1.90 -10.61 -12.01
C ASP A 208 0.68 -10.99 -11.19
N ALA A 209 -0.49 -10.50 -11.59
CA ALA A 209 -1.79 -10.60 -10.91
C ALA A 209 -2.28 -12.01 -10.57
N THR A 210 -1.44 -13.02 -10.64
CA THR A 210 -1.79 -14.45 -10.52
C THR A 210 -1.58 -15.03 -9.13
N CYS A 211 -1.02 -14.31 -8.16
CA CYS A 211 -0.80 -14.88 -6.84
C CYS A 211 -1.09 -13.90 -5.71
N ILE A 212 -2.36 -13.77 -5.36
CA ILE A 212 -2.74 -13.30 -4.02
C ILE A 212 -2.69 -14.53 -3.12
N LEU A 213 -1.61 -14.71 -2.38
CA LEU A 213 -1.54 -15.70 -1.32
C LEU A 213 -2.28 -15.13 -0.10
N ALA A 214 -3.61 -15.12 -0.16
CA ALA A 214 -4.44 -14.86 1.00
C ALA A 214 -4.53 -16.16 1.81
N ILE A 215 -3.65 -16.34 2.77
CA ILE A 215 -3.84 -17.38 3.80
C ILE A 215 -4.98 -16.85 4.69
N ARG A 216 -6.18 -17.37 4.43
CA ARG A 216 -7.42 -16.92 5.07
C ARG A 216 -7.49 -17.29 6.56
N LYS A 217 -8.24 -16.46 7.26
CA LYS A 217 -8.62 -16.39 8.66
C LYS A 217 -9.14 -17.67 9.34
N GLU A 218 -9.40 -18.74 8.65
CA GLU A 218 -10.10 -19.89 9.22
C GLU A 218 -9.34 -20.57 10.37
N ASN A 219 -8.04 -20.24 10.52
CA ASN A 219 -7.21 -20.73 11.64
C ASN A 219 -6.77 -19.62 12.63
N LEU A 220 -7.34 -18.41 12.55
CA LEU A 220 -6.87 -17.24 13.32
C LEU A 220 -7.67 -16.93 14.58
N MET A 221 -8.62 -17.77 14.98
CA MET A 221 -9.63 -17.39 15.98
C MET A 221 -9.17 -17.42 17.45
N GLU A 222 -7.97 -17.84 17.82
CA GLU A 222 -7.72 -18.07 19.26
C GLU A 222 -6.57 -17.33 19.93
N SER A 223 -5.59 -16.71 19.25
CA SER A 223 -4.66 -15.81 19.91
C SER A 223 -3.88 -14.90 18.96
N PRO A 224 -3.64 -13.62 19.30
CA PRO A 224 -2.78 -12.74 18.52
C PRO A 224 -1.31 -13.14 18.66
N LEU A 225 -0.55 -13.00 17.57
CA LEU A 225 0.91 -13.10 17.56
C LEU A 225 1.54 -12.03 18.45
N VAL A 226 2.53 -12.41 19.25
CA VAL A 226 3.41 -11.49 19.98
C VAL A 226 4.66 -11.29 19.11
N VAL A 227 4.95 -10.06 18.71
CA VAL A 227 6.14 -9.67 17.94
C VAL A 227 6.95 -8.68 18.74
#